data_aaadfa25b56ee7001fef3fad5174a354
#
_entry.id   aaadfa25b56ee7001fef3fad5174a354
#
_cell.length_a   1.000
_cell.length_b   1.000
_cell.length_c   1.000
_cell.angle_alpha   90.00
_cell.angle_beta   90.00
_cell.angle_gamma   90.00
#
_symmetry.space_group_name_H-M   'P 1'
#
loop_
_entity.id
_entity.type
_entity.pdbx_description
1 polymer ?
#
loop_
_entity_poly.entity_id
_entity_poly.type
_entity_poly.pdbx_seq_one_letter_code
_entity_poly.pdbx_strand_id
1 'polypeptide(L)'
;IHEPRMALTPGPAGTEIIERILDEAHARLEPRGCLILEVGYGQEEAIRTLAAAKRYDVEEFLPDLAGIPRVVVLSAHAEPG
;
A
#
# COMPACT_ATOMS: atom_id res chain seq x y z
N ILE A 1 -12.30 6.64 10.88
CA ILE A 1 -11.19 6.23 10.03
C ILE A 1 -11.74 5.43 8.86
N HIS A 2 -11.54 5.95 7.70
CA HIS A 2 -11.90 5.23 6.50
C HIS A 2 -10.72 4.37 6.06
N GLU A 3 -10.88 3.10 6.27
CA GLU A 3 -9.91 2.15 5.76
C GLU A 3 -10.54 1.45 4.57
N PRO A 4 -10.15 1.78 3.36
CA PRO A 4 -10.54 0.93 2.25
C PRO A 4 -9.81 -0.38 2.39
N ARG A 5 -10.54 -1.39 2.78
CA ARG A 5 -9.99 -2.74 2.81
C ARG A 5 -10.29 -3.39 1.49
N MET A 6 -9.26 -3.59 0.74
CA MET A 6 -9.37 -4.41 -0.45
C MET A 6 -8.42 -5.58 -0.29
N ALA A 7 -8.99 -6.76 -0.25
CA ALA A 7 -8.20 -7.97 -0.31
C ALA A 7 -7.76 -8.13 -1.76
N LEU A 8 -6.49 -7.91 -2.00
CA LEU A 8 -5.93 -8.09 -3.32
C LEU A 8 -5.34 -9.47 -3.41
N THR A 9 -5.80 -10.23 -4.38
CA THR A 9 -5.17 -11.49 -4.71
C THR A 9 -4.03 -11.18 -5.65
N PRO A 10 -2.80 -11.24 -5.18
CA PRO A 10 -1.67 -10.87 -6.02
C PRO A 10 -1.40 -11.97 -7.03
N GLY A 11 -1.53 -11.60 -8.28
CA GLY A 11 -1.03 -12.40 -9.38
C GLY A 11 0.14 -11.66 -10.00
N PRO A 12 0.67 -12.17 -11.11
CA PRO A 12 1.71 -11.46 -11.84
C PRO A 12 1.30 -10.05 -12.25
N ALA A 13 -0.01 -9.83 -12.40
CA ALA A 13 -0.56 -8.53 -12.76
C ALA A 13 -1.07 -7.76 -11.53
N GLY A 14 -0.76 -8.23 -10.32
CA GLY A 14 -1.26 -7.61 -9.10
C GLY A 14 -0.81 -6.17 -8.91
N THR A 15 0.34 -5.81 -9.45
CA THR A 15 0.87 -4.46 -9.31
C THR A 15 0.02 -3.42 -10.04
N GLU A 16 -0.63 -3.80 -11.13
CA GLU A 16 -1.51 -2.88 -11.86
C GLU A 16 -2.71 -2.47 -11.02
N ILE A 17 -3.28 -3.43 -10.31
CA ILE A 17 -4.41 -3.17 -9.43
C ILE A 17 -3.98 -2.29 -8.26
N ILE A 18 -2.84 -2.60 -7.68
CA ILE A 18 -2.28 -1.82 -6.58
C ILE A 18 -2.02 -0.40 -7.03
N GLU A 19 -1.46 -0.21 -8.22
CA GLU A 19 -1.20 1.11 -8.76
C GLU A 19 -2.48 1.92 -8.88
N ARG A 20 -3.55 1.32 -9.38
CA ARG A 20 -4.85 1.99 -9.48
C ARG A 20 -5.39 2.38 -8.12
N ILE A 21 -5.27 1.48 -7.15
CA ILE A 21 -5.74 1.75 -5.80
C ILE A 21 -4.97 2.93 -5.20
N LEU A 22 -3.67 2.95 -5.39
CA LEU A 22 -2.85 4.05 -4.87
C LEU A 22 -3.25 5.38 -5.50
N ASP A 23 -3.49 5.40 -6.81
CA ASP A 23 -3.92 6.61 -7.48
C ASP A 23 -5.28 7.10 -6.97
N GLU A 24 -6.25 6.20 -6.86
CA GLU A 24 -7.58 6.56 -6.42
C GLU A 24 -7.63 6.95 -4.94
N ALA A 25 -6.89 6.24 -4.12
CA ALA A 25 -6.89 6.49 -2.68
C ALA A 25 -6.27 7.83 -2.33
N HIS A 26 -5.33 8.30 -3.13
CA HIS A 26 -4.66 9.56 -2.86
C HIS A 26 -5.63 10.72 -2.74
N ALA A 27 -6.67 10.72 -3.56
CA ALA A 27 -7.67 11.77 -3.55
C ALA A 27 -8.65 11.66 -2.38
N ARG A 28 -8.68 10.50 -1.71
CA ARG A 28 -9.65 10.22 -0.67
C ARG A 28 -9.08 10.12 0.73
N LEU A 29 -7.76 9.99 0.84
CA LEU A 29 -7.13 9.89 2.15
C LEU A 29 -7.13 11.25 2.84
N GLU A 30 -7.56 11.24 4.08
CA GLU A 30 -7.41 12.40 4.93
C GLU A 30 -5.93 12.59 5.27
N PRO A 31 -5.53 13.78 5.71
CA PRO A 31 -4.11 14.06 5.97
C PRO A 31 -3.41 13.08 6.90
N ARG A 32 -4.16 12.42 7.79
CA ARG A 32 -3.59 11.41 8.70
C ARG A 32 -4.09 10.02 8.42
N GLY A 33 -4.73 9.86 7.28
CA GLY A 33 -5.27 8.56 6.90
C GLY A 33 -4.18 7.61 6.46
N CYS A 34 -4.47 6.34 6.58
CA CYS A 34 -3.57 5.32 6.06
C CYS A 34 -4.33 4.32 5.22
N LEU A 35 -3.60 3.69 4.34
CA LEU A 35 -4.11 2.67 3.45
C LEU A 35 -3.47 1.35 3.85
N ILE A 36 -4.29 0.35 4.06
CA ILE A 36 -3.81 -0.97 4.45
C ILE A 36 -4.10 -1.94 3.32
N LEU A 37 -3.07 -2.58 2.82
CA LEU A 37 -3.19 -3.51 1.70
C LEU A 37 -2.61 -4.86 2.07
N GLU A 38 -3.24 -5.91 1.57
CA GLU A 38 -2.63 -7.23 1.62
C GLU A 38 -1.65 -7.34 0.47
N VAL A 39 -0.49 -7.91 0.75
CA VAL A 39 0.56 -8.07 -0.25
C VAL A 39 0.84 -9.54 -0.46
N GLY A 40 1.22 -9.88 -1.68
CA GLY A 40 1.57 -11.23 -2.02
C GLY A 40 3.03 -11.54 -1.72
N TYR A 41 3.31 -12.81 -1.68
CA TYR A 41 4.67 -13.27 -1.51
C TYR A 41 5.57 -12.69 -2.59
N GLY A 42 6.67 -12.09 -2.17
CA GLY A 42 7.64 -11.54 -3.09
C GLY A 42 7.30 -10.17 -3.66
N GLN A 43 6.20 -9.54 -3.22
CA GLN A 43 5.81 -8.24 -3.75
C GLN A 43 6.34 -7.05 -2.96
N GLU A 44 7.07 -7.28 -1.89
CA GLU A 44 7.52 -6.20 -1.02
C GLU A 44 8.26 -5.09 -1.77
N GLU A 45 9.24 -5.45 -2.58
CA GLU A 45 10.01 -4.46 -3.32
C GLU A 45 9.17 -3.69 -4.33
N ALA A 46 8.30 -4.39 -5.03
CA ALA A 46 7.42 -3.74 -6.00
C ALA A 46 6.51 -2.74 -5.30
N ILE A 47 6.00 -3.08 -4.13
CA ILE A 47 5.17 -2.18 -3.34
C ILE A 47 5.96 -0.95 -2.90
N ARG A 48 7.19 -1.13 -2.44
CA ARG A 48 8.02 0.00 -2.04
C ARG A 48 8.28 0.95 -3.21
N THR A 49 8.54 0.39 -4.38
CA THR A 49 8.78 1.19 -5.58
C THR A 49 7.53 1.97 -5.98
N LEU A 50 6.37 1.30 -5.99
CA LEU A 50 5.12 1.95 -6.32
C LEU A 50 4.74 3.02 -5.31
N ALA A 51 4.93 2.73 -4.03
CA ALA A 51 4.62 3.69 -2.98
C ALA A 51 5.43 4.96 -3.17
N ALA A 52 6.72 4.84 -3.43
CA ALA A 52 7.57 5.99 -3.67
C ALA A 52 7.11 6.77 -4.90
N ALA A 53 6.79 6.07 -5.99
CA ALA A 53 6.37 6.71 -7.23
C ALA A 53 5.03 7.43 -7.08
N LYS A 54 4.14 6.92 -6.23
CA LYS A 54 2.81 7.47 -6.03
C LYS A 54 2.71 8.38 -4.81
N ARG A 55 3.84 8.73 -4.21
CA ARG A 55 3.93 9.64 -3.07
C ARG A 55 3.26 9.12 -1.82
N TYR A 56 3.57 7.88 -1.49
CA TYR A 56 3.18 7.28 -0.22
C TYR A 56 4.42 6.98 0.59
N ASP A 57 4.26 7.08 1.90
CA ASP A 57 5.27 6.62 2.84
C ASP A 57 4.89 5.21 3.28
N VAL A 58 5.85 4.31 3.29
CA VAL A 58 5.63 2.97 3.82
C VAL A 58 5.85 3.05 5.33
N GLU A 59 4.76 2.91 6.08
CA GLU A 59 4.85 2.96 7.54
C GLU A 59 5.41 1.68 8.09
N GLU A 60 4.85 0.56 7.67
CA GLU A 60 5.39 -0.73 8.06
C GLU A 60 4.84 -1.85 7.20
N PHE A 61 5.57 -2.94 7.19
CA PHE A 61 5.10 -4.22 6.68
C PHE A 61 4.85 -5.13 7.88
N LEU A 62 3.68 -5.76 7.91
CA LEU A 62 3.33 -6.69 8.97
C LEU A 62 3.51 -8.12 8.45
N PRO A 63 4.35 -8.90 9.11
CA PRO A 63 4.60 -10.26 8.68
C PRO A 63 3.57 -11.24 9.22
N ASP A 64 3.48 -12.39 8.58
CA ASP A 64 2.74 -13.51 9.12
C ASP A 64 3.62 -14.28 10.12
N LEU A 65 3.13 -15.40 10.61
CA LEU A 65 3.86 -16.19 11.61
C LEU A 65 5.18 -16.77 11.07
N ALA A 66 5.31 -16.87 9.77
CA ALA A 66 6.54 -17.34 9.14
C ALA A 66 7.52 -16.19 8.84
N GLY A 67 7.16 -14.97 9.19
CA GLY A 67 7.99 -13.81 8.93
C GLY A 67 7.85 -13.25 7.52
N ILE A 68 6.88 -13.71 6.76
CA ILE A 68 6.67 -13.24 5.39
C ILE A 68 5.73 -12.03 5.41
N PRO A 69 6.14 -10.90 4.82
CA PRO A 69 5.25 -9.73 4.78
C PRO A 69 3.93 -10.05 4.10
N ARG A 70 2.83 -9.72 4.76
CA ARG A 70 1.47 -9.99 4.27
C ARG A 70 0.60 -8.75 4.21
N VAL A 71 0.95 -7.73 4.95
CA VAL A 71 0.18 -6.50 5.01
C VAL A 71 1.15 -5.33 4.96
N VAL A 72 0.80 -4.31 4.22
CA VAL A 72 1.56 -3.06 4.21
C VAL A 72 0.65 -1.93 4.67
N VAL A 73 1.19 -1.05 5.48
CA VAL A 73 0.51 0.17 5.92
C VAL A 73 1.19 1.34 5.25
N LEU A 74 0.41 2.09 4.48
CA LEU A 74 0.91 3.24 3.74
C LEU A 74 0.18 4.49 4.19
N SER A 75 0.88 5.61 4.20
CA SER A 75 0.26 6.92 4.41
C SER A 75 0.62 7.83 3.26
N ALA A 76 -0.24 8.79 2.97
CA ALA A 76 0.07 9.75 1.91
C ALA A 76 1.24 10.62 2.37
N HIS A 77 2.23 10.76 1.49
CA HIS A 77 3.39 11.58 1.80
C HIS A 77 2.95 13.03 1.98
N ALA A 78 3.34 13.63 3.10
CA ALA A 78 3.00 15.02 3.38
C ALA A 78 3.85 15.93 2.50
N GLU A 79 3.18 16.75 1.70
CA GLU A 79 3.87 17.75 0.91
C GLU A 79 4.25 18.91 1.81
N PRO A 80 5.48 19.39 1.74
CA PRO A 80 5.82 20.62 2.42
C PRO A 80 5.00 21.74 1.80
N GLY A 81 4.21 22.37 2.62
CA GLY A 81 3.16 23.30 2.28
C GLY A 81 3.45 24.49 1.39
#